data_2c6d97ceb1139dd2ab764246d0bcbc0f
#
_entry.id   2c6d97ceb1139dd2ab764246d0bcbc0f
#
_cell.length_a   1.000
_cell.length_b   1.000
_cell.length_c   1.000
_cell.angle_alpha   90.00
_cell.angle_beta   90.00
_cell.angle_gamma   90.00
#
_symmetry.space_group_name_H-M   'P 1'
#
loop_
_entity.id
_entity.type
_entity.pdbx_description
1 polymer ?
#
loop_
_entity_poly.entity_id
_entity_poly.type
_entity_poly.pdbx_seq_one_letter_code
_entity_poly.pdbx_strand_id
1 'polypeptide(L)'
;MDTPGDSEIVVIGGGGVGCGVVHSLCQAGKTDVLLLEKNDALASETTSQAAGLVGQVRTSVDRVKLAMWSVKTFSEMEEEPEAKPGWRQVGSLRVALTDERMVEFEQMKTTADEAGLETAFISNDEAKAKWPMFDFSPAKAVLWCPSDGYLQPNDLAMAYAHRARQKGAHLATGVRVEGIRMENGRVTGVDTSQGAIACDTVINAAGAHAWHVAKMAGLELPIFPVRHEYFVSVDAEGMQPELPVMRVPDASLYLRAEINGLLLGGWEPESLSLAPDDFENGQTPPRVEEDWDVMGWFIEQIAPLYGKAADLGVRSIFKGWPTFVPDGKFIIGESSRLKGFVMAGGCNAHGVSGSAGIGRHVVESMLESEPSDYVRSLSPDRFLDSEWNAAEAQAKAKRIYETYYGLRH
;
A
#
# COMPACT_ATOMS: atom_id res chain seq x y z
N MET A 1 8.85 -24.58 12.74
CA MET A 1 9.36 -24.05 14.03
C MET A 1 8.13 -23.90 14.89
N ASP A 2 8.20 -24.32 16.16
CA ASP A 2 7.07 -24.15 17.08
C ASP A 2 6.83 -22.65 17.31
N THR A 3 5.56 -22.26 17.29
CA THR A 3 5.16 -20.88 17.59
C THR A 3 5.43 -20.60 19.07
N PRO A 4 6.12 -19.51 19.46
CA PRO A 4 6.31 -19.18 20.87
C PRO A 4 5.00 -19.03 21.61
N GLY A 5 4.97 -19.43 22.90
CA GLY A 5 3.79 -19.27 23.75
C GLY A 5 3.59 -17.85 24.32
N ASP A 6 4.58 -16.98 24.16
CA ASP A 6 4.60 -15.58 24.59
C ASP A 6 5.51 -14.72 23.69
N SER A 7 5.24 -13.44 23.62
CA SER A 7 6.07 -12.40 22.99
C SER A 7 5.62 -11.02 23.49
N GLU A 8 6.54 -10.04 23.62
CA GLU A 8 6.16 -8.66 24.01
C GLU A 8 5.14 -8.07 23.00
N ILE A 9 5.39 -8.26 21.71
CA ILE A 9 4.59 -7.68 20.64
C ILE A 9 4.16 -8.77 19.64
N VAL A 10 2.87 -8.86 19.38
CA VAL A 10 2.32 -9.70 18.31
C VAL A 10 1.84 -8.82 17.14
N VAL A 11 2.34 -9.07 15.95
CA VAL A 11 1.90 -8.41 14.69
C VAL A 11 1.02 -9.38 13.90
N ILE A 12 -0.21 -9.00 13.60
CA ILE A 12 -1.19 -9.82 12.87
C ILE A 12 -1.20 -9.43 11.40
N GLY A 13 -0.80 -10.35 10.53
CA GLY A 13 -0.76 -10.19 9.08
C GLY A 13 0.66 -10.11 8.50
N GLY A 14 0.99 -11.05 7.63
CA GLY A 14 2.31 -11.20 6.98
C GLY A 14 2.41 -10.55 5.61
N GLY A 15 1.59 -9.54 5.32
CA GLY A 15 1.69 -8.72 4.11
C GLY A 15 2.80 -7.68 4.19
N GLY A 16 2.93 -6.85 3.14
CA GLY A 16 3.95 -5.80 3.05
C GLY A 16 3.94 -4.84 4.24
N VAL A 17 2.75 -4.49 4.77
CA VAL A 17 2.62 -3.61 5.94
C VAL A 17 3.11 -4.31 7.21
N GLY A 18 2.62 -5.51 7.51
CA GLY A 18 3.02 -6.22 8.72
C GLY A 18 4.51 -6.55 8.75
N CYS A 19 5.07 -7.03 7.64
CA CYS A 19 6.51 -7.27 7.51
C CYS A 19 7.31 -5.96 7.66
N GLY A 20 6.82 -4.84 7.09
CA GLY A 20 7.43 -3.51 7.24
C GLY A 20 7.38 -2.99 8.68
N VAL A 21 6.28 -3.25 9.40
CA VAL A 21 6.13 -2.92 10.83
C VAL A 21 7.13 -3.70 11.67
N VAL A 22 7.21 -5.03 11.49
CA VAL A 22 8.18 -5.86 12.22
C VAL A 22 9.63 -5.42 11.95
N HIS A 23 9.95 -5.15 10.69
CA HIS A 23 11.26 -4.60 10.32
C HIS A 23 11.55 -3.28 11.07
N SER A 24 10.59 -2.35 11.07
CA SER A 24 10.74 -1.04 11.72
C SER A 24 10.87 -1.16 13.25
N LEU A 25 10.11 -2.05 13.88
CA LEU A 25 10.24 -2.36 15.31
C LEU A 25 11.64 -2.88 15.64
N CYS A 26 12.15 -3.83 14.85
CA CYS A 26 13.49 -4.37 15.03
C CYS A 26 14.59 -3.33 14.82
N GLN A 27 14.40 -2.38 13.88
CA GLN A 27 15.32 -1.25 13.71
C GLN A 27 15.30 -0.31 14.92
N ALA A 28 14.15 -0.17 15.59
CA ALA A 28 14.00 0.60 16.82
C ALA A 28 14.46 -0.15 18.09
N GLY A 29 15.02 -1.35 17.94
CA GLY A 29 15.54 -2.16 19.06
C GLY A 29 14.50 -3.06 19.75
N LYS A 30 13.27 -3.15 19.24
CA LYS A 30 12.27 -4.09 19.69
C LYS A 30 12.47 -5.42 18.97
N THR A 31 12.94 -6.45 19.70
CA THR A 31 13.30 -7.75 19.10
C THR A 31 12.42 -8.91 19.55
N ASP A 32 11.72 -8.76 20.68
CA ASP A 32 10.69 -9.69 21.13
C ASP A 32 9.38 -9.41 20.41
N VAL A 33 9.38 -9.75 19.12
CA VAL A 33 8.28 -9.51 18.19
C VAL A 33 7.93 -10.81 17.48
N LEU A 34 6.66 -11.18 17.50
CA LEU A 34 6.10 -12.32 16.80
C LEU A 34 5.11 -11.86 15.72
N LEU A 35 5.40 -12.14 14.46
CA LEU A 35 4.44 -11.96 13.37
C LEU A 35 3.66 -13.26 13.14
N LEU A 36 2.33 -13.14 13.06
CA LEU A 36 1.41 -14.24 12.76
C LEU A 36 0.74 -14.02 11.40
N GLU A 37 0.92 -14.99 10.49
CA GLU A 37 0.25 -15.02 9.19
C GLU A 37 -0.63 -16.28 9.09
N LYS A 38 -1.89 -16.09 8.69
CA LYS A 38 -2.87 -17.19 8.59
C LYS A 38 -2.58 -18.17 7.45
N ASN A 39 -2.02 -17.67 6.36
CA ASN A 39 -1.66 -18.48 5.19
C ASN A 39 -0.29 -19.15 5.37
N ASP A 40 0.00 -20.14 4.55
CA ASP A 40 1.26 -20.90 4.60
C ASP A 40 2.48 -20.08 4.16
N ALA A 41 2.28 -18.92 3.54
CA ALA A 41 3.34 -18.05 3.06
C ALA A 41 3.04 -16.57 3.37
N LEU A 42 4.11 -15.79 3.59
CA LEU A 42 4.02 -14.32 3.68
C LEU A 42 3.62 -13.73 2.31
N ALA A 43 3.03 -12.55 2.34
CA ALA A 43 2.64 -11.78 1.16
C ALA A 43 1.70 -12.49 0.17
N SER A 44 0.96 -13.50 0.60
CA SER A 44 0.17 -14.40 -0.26
C SER A 44 -1.17 -13.84 -0.76
N GLU A 45 -1.62 -12.69 -0.25
CA GLU A 45 -2.87 -12.04 -0.69
C GLU A 45 -2.59 -10.71 -1.42
N THR A 46 -3.22 -9.61 -1.01
CA THR A 46 -3.16 -8.29 -1.68
C THR A 46 -1.73 -7.80 -1.99
N THR A 47 -0.75 -8.16 -1.18
CA THR A 47 0.65 -7.78 -1.42
C THR A 47 1.20 -8.41 -2.70
N SER A 48 1.00 -9.71 -2.92
CA SER A 48 1.45 -10.42 -4.14
C SER A 48 0.75 -9.92 -5.41
N GLN A 49 -0.36 -9.26 -5.25
CA GLN A 49 -1.20 -8.73 -6.32
C GLN A 49 -0.95 -7.24 -6.58
N ALA A 50 0.01 -6.62 -5.89
CA ALA A 50 0.30 -5.21 -6.08
C ALA A 50 1.21 -4.97 -7.28
N ALA A 51 0.98 -3.87 -7.99
CA ALA A 51 1.73 -3.51 -9.21
C ALA A 51 3.18 -3.08 -8.96
N GLY A 52 3.57 -2.86 -7.71
CA GLY A 52 4.93 -2.55 -7.29
C GLY A 52 5.43 -1.14 -7.63
N LEU A 53 4.59 -0.25 -8.18
CA LEU A 53 4.99 1.13 -8.45
C LEU A 53 5.19 1.90 -7.14
N VAL A 54 6.33 2.57 -7.04
CA VAL A 54 6.68 3.41 -5.90
C VAL A 54 6.87 4.84 -6.37
N GLY A 55 6.09 5.76 -5.81
CA GLY A 55 6.18 7.18 -6.14
C GLY A 55 6.12 8.02 -4.87
N GLN A 56 6.81 9.16 -4.87
CA GLN A 56 6.97 10.02 -3.71
C GLN A 56 6.15 11.31 -3.79
N VAL A 57 5.83 11.77 -4.99
CA VAL A 57 5.03 12.98 -5.19
C VAL A 57 3.62 12.79 -4.64
N ARG A 58 3.23 13.60 -3.66
CA ARG A 58 1.93 13.58 -2.94
C ARG A 58 1.42 14.99 -2.73
N THR A 59 0.18 15.09 -2.24
CA THR A 59 -0.54 16.34 -1.99
C THR A 59 -0.31 16.93 -0.59
N SER A 60 0.50 16.31 0.25
CA SER A 60 0.91 16.86 1.56
C SER A 60 2.36 16.50 1.87
N VAL A 61 3.04 17.40 2.56
CA VAL A 61 4.45 17.27 2.96
C VAL A 61 4.68 15.99 3.77
N ASP A 62 3.81 15.68 4.71
CA ASP A 62 3.96 14.48 5.56
C ASP A 62 3.86 13.19 4.73
N ARG A 63 2.94 13.13 3.75
CA ARG A 63 2.83 11.99 2.84
C ARG A 63 4.02 11.89 1.88
N VAL A 64 4.59 13.01 1.46
CA VAL A 64 5.85 13.01 0.70
C VAL A 64 6.97 12.45 1.57
N LYS A 65 7.15 12.94 2.81
CA LYS A 65 8.18 12.45 3.74
C LYS A 65 8.04 10.98 4.08
N LEU A 66 6.80 10.47 4.27
CA LEU A 66 6.52 9.04 4.46
C LEU A 66 7.02 8.22 3.25
N ALA A 67 6.72 8.69 2.02
CA ALA A 67 7.12 8.01 0.80
C ALA A 67 8.64 8.08 0.58
N MET A 68 9.28 9.23 0.86
CA MET A 68 10.75 9.39 0.82
C MET A 68 11.44 8.44 1.80
N TRP A 69 10.91 8.28 3.01
CA TRP A 69 11.42 7.30 3.97
C TRP A 69 11.33 5.88 3.43
N SER A 70 10.23 5.54 2.79
CA SER A 70 10.05 4.21 2.18
C SER A 70 11.06 3.97 1.06
N VAL A 71 11.23 4.93 0.14
CA VAL A 71 12.22 4.83 -0.95
C VAL A 71 13.64 4.70 -0.40
N LYS A 72 14.01 5.52 0.58
CA LYS A 72 15.32 5.42 1.25
C LYS A 72 15.54 4.01 1.80
N THR A 73 14.55 3.47 2.53
CA THR A 73 14.63 2.11 3.09
C THR A 73 14.79 1.06 2.00
N PHE A 74 14.03 1.15 0.91
CA PHE A 74 14.14 0.20 -0.21
C PHE A 74 15.51 0.25 -0.88
N SER A 75 16.05 1.46 -1.09
CA SER A 75 17.38 1.65 -1.67
C SER A 75 18.46 1.04 -0.77
N GLU A 76 18.44 1.33 0.52
CA GLU A 76 19.38 0.76 1.50
C GLU A 76 19.30 -0.76 1.52
N MET A 77 18.09 -1.33 1.45
CA MET A 77 17.89 -2.77 1.40
C MET A 77 18.38 -3.41 0.09
N GLU A 78 18.30 -2.70 -1.04
CA GLU A 78 18.78 -3.19 -2.34
C GLU A 78 20.31 -3.26 -2.41
N GLU A 79 21.02 -2.41 -1.67
CA GLU A 79 22.49 -2.41 -1.59
C GLU A 79 23.04 -3.59 -0.79
N GLU A 80 22.25 -4.19 0.11
CA GLU A 80 22.68 -5.35 0.88
C GLU A 80 22.74 -6.63 0.03
N PRO A 81 23.67 -7.57 0.34
CA PRO A 81 23.87 -8.75 -0.51
C PRO A 81 22.74 -9.77 -0.46
N GLU A 82 21.96 -9.79 0.64
CA GLU A 82 20.94 -10.80 0.90
C GLU A 82 19.53 -10.20 0.93
N ALA A 83 18.56 -10.96 0.45
CA ALA A 83 17.13 -10.64 0.52
C ALA A 83 16.80 -9.21 0.03
N LYS A 84 17.00 -8.99 -1.25
CA LYS A 84 16.76 -7.71 -1.92
C LYS A 84 15.27 -7.52 -2.24
N PRO A 85 14.73 -6.29 -2.11
CA PRO A 85 13.34 -5.99 -2.47
C PRO A 85 13.10 -5.92 -3.99
N GLY A 86 14.13 -6.05 -4.81
CA GLY A 86 14.05 -5.85 -6.26
C GLY A 86 13.77 -4.39 -6.63
N TRP A 87 14.27 -3.44 -5.81
CA TRP A 87 14.09 -2.02 -6.03
C TRP A 87 14.86 -1.54 -7.27
N ARG A 88 14.13 -0.86 -8.17
CA ARG A 88 14.68 -0.22 -9.35
C ARG A 88 14.31 1.25 -9.35
N GLN A 89 15.29 2.11 -9.12
CA GLN A 89 15.14 3.55 -9.23
C GLN A 89 15.26 3.97 -10.69
N VAL A 90 14.14 3.96 -11.39
CA VAL A 90 14.04 4.32 -12.82
C VAL A 90 13.41 5.69 -13.04
N GLY A 91 13.00 6.35 -11.97
CA GLY A 91 12.24 7.58 -12.01
C GLY A 91 10.76 7.38 -12.34
N SER A 92 10.01 8.48 -12.30
CA SER A 92 8.60 8.49 -12.69
C SER A 92 8.20 9.71 -13.50
N LEU A 93 7.25 9.50 -14.42
CA LEU A 93 6.55 10.55 -15.14
C LEU A 93 5.12 10.66 -14.60
N ARG A 94 4.66 11.88 -14.33
CA ARG A 94 3.24 12.20 -14.20
C ARG A 94 2.86 13.07 -15.39
N VAL A 95 1.85 12.64 -16.16
CA VAL A 95 1.42 13.30 -17.38
C VAL A 95 0.08 13.97 -17.15
N ALA A 96 0.02 15.30 -17.32
CA ALA A 96 -1.21 16.07 -17.30
C ALA A 96 -1.74 16.22 -18.72
N LEU A 97 -3.02 15.95 -18.93
CA LEU A 97 -3.69 16.13 -20.23
C LEU A 97 -4.63 17.34 -20.24
N THR A 98 -4.91 17.92 -19.06
CA THR A 98 -5.78 19.09 -18.88
C THR A 98 -5.02 20.25 -18.22
N ASP A 99 -5.51 21.47 -18.40
CA ASP A 99 -4.92 22.65 -17.78
C ASP A 99 -5.13 22.66 -16.26
N GLU A 100 -6.27 22.14 -15.78
CA GLU A 100 -6.58 21.95 -14.37
C GLU A 100 -5.59 20.98 -13.70
N ARG A 101 -5.23 19.91 -14.39
CA ARG A 101 -4.24 18.94 -13.90
C ARG A 101 -2.83 19.54 -13.87
N MET A 102 -2.51 20.38 -14.81
CA MET A 102 -1.23 21.11 -14.79
C MET A 102 -1.12 21.98 -13.52
N VAL A 103 -2.16 22.72 -13.17
CA VAL A 103 -2.22 23.51 -11.92
C VAL A 103 -2.05 22.61 -10.68
N GLU A 104 -2.70 21.45 -10.64
CA GLU A 104 -2.48 20.50 -9.54
C GLU A 104 -1.02 20.04 -9.46
N PHE A 105 -0.36 19.80 -10.60
CA PHE A 105 1.05 19.40 -10.60
C PHE A 105 1.98 20.52 -10.13
N GLU A 106 1.67 21.77 -10.38
CA GLU A 106 2.41 22.91 -9.80
C GLU A 106 2.29 22.92 -8.27
N GLN A 107 1.10 22.66 -7.73
CA GLN A 107 0.89 22.53 -6.28
C GLN A 107 1.63 21.32 -5.70
N MET A 108 1.58 20.17 -6.39
CA MET A 108 2.34 18.99 -5.99
C MET A 108 3.84 19.21 -6.00
N LYS A 109 4.36 19.95 -7.00
CA LYS A 109 5.77 20.31 -7.06
C LYS A 109 6.16 21.20 -5.89
N THR A 110 5.36 22.23 -5.57
CA THR A 110 5.59 23.07 -4.39
C THR A 110 5.64 22.22 -3.11
N THR A 111 4.70 21.30 -2.93
CA THR A 111 4.69 20.38 -1.79
C THR A 111 5.92 19.47 -1.75
N ALA A 112 6.38 19.01 -2.91
CA ALA A 112 7.60 18.20 -3.03
C ALA A 112 8.84 19.01 -2.64
N ASP A 113 8.97 20.26 -3.13
CA ASP A 113 10.05 21.17 -2.80
C ASP A 113 10.11 21.46 -1.29
N GLU A 114 8.97 21.73 -0.64
CA GLU A 114 8.85 21.91 0.81
C GLU A 114 9.30 20.68 1.62
N ALA A 115 9.07 19.49 1.07
CA ALA A 115 9.51 18.24 1.69
C ALA A 115 10.99 17.90 1.40
N GLY A 116 11.64 18.63 0.48
CA GLY A 116 13.00 18.35 0.02
C GLY A 116 13.10 17.24 -1.03
N LEU A 117 12.00 16.95 -1.74
CA LEU A 117 11.97 15.96 -2.82
C LEU A 117 12.30 16.61 -4.16
N GLU A 118 13.32 16.12 -4.84
CA GLU A 118 13.70 16.59 -6.17
C GLU A 118 12.65 16.23 -7.22
N THR A 119 12.08 17.25 -7.87
CA THR A 119 11.16 17.08 -9.01
C THR A 119 11.37 18.20 -10.02
N ALA A 120 11.05 17.94 -11.29
CA ALA A 120 11.17 18.93 -12.37
C ALA A 120 10.04 18.77 -13.39
N PHE A 121 9.53 19.88 -13.91
CA PHE A 121 8.80 19.82 -15.17
C PHE A 121 9.79 19.60 -16.31
N ILE A 122 9.48 18.66 -17.19
CA ILE A 122 10.26 18.35 -18.38
C ILE A 122 9.43 18.58 -19.64
N SER A 123 10.10 18.83 -20.76
CA SER A 123 9.44 18.98 -22.05
C SER A 123 8.85 17.67 -22.57
N ASN A 124 7.91 17.76 -23.52
CA ASN A 124 7.34 16.59 -24.19
C ASN A 124 8.42 15.80 -24.97
N ASP A 125 9.44 16.48 -25.51
CA ASP A 125 10.56 15.81 -26.17
C ASP A 125 11.43 15.02 -25.20
N GLU A 126 11.71 15.57 -24.01
CA GLU A 126 12.42 14.84 -22.93
C GLU A 126 11.59 13.65 -22.42
N ALA A 127 10.27 13.80 -22.28
CA ALA A 127 9.37 12.71 -21.93
C ALA A 127 9.37 11.63 -23.02
N LYS A 128 9.33 12.02 -24.30
CA LYS A 128 9.43 11.13 -25.46
C LYS A 128 10.76 10.38 -25.50
N ALA A 129 11.87 11.03 -25.14
CA ALA A 129 13.17 10.37 -25.04
C ALA A 129 13.19 9.27 -23.94
N LYS A 130 12.41 9.45 -22.87
CA LYS A 130 12.26 8.45 -21.78
C LYS A 130 11.29 7.32 -22.13
N TRP A 131 10.25 7.59 -22.91
CA TRP A 131 9.26 6.62 -23.39
C TRP A 131 9.07 6.74 -24.91
N PRO A 132 10.00 6.20 -25.72
CA PRO A 132 10.03 6.42 -27.18
C PRO A 132 8.78 5.94 -27.93
N MET A 133 8.07 4.93 -27.40
CA MET A 133 6.87 4.39 -28.03
C MET A 133 5.57 5.19 -27.75
N PHE A 134 5.61 6.14 -26.79
CA PHE A 134 4.45 6.96 -26.43
C PHE A 134 4.45 8.31 -27.14
N ASP A 135 3.28 8.85 -27.44
CA ASP A 135 3.09 10.20 -27.96
C ASP A 135 2.74 11.15 -26.82
N PHE A 136 3.60 12.12 -26.56
CA PHE A 136 3.37 13.15 -25.55
C PHE A 136 2.81 14.45 -26.11
N SER A 137 2.46 14.50 -27.41
CA SER A 137 1.86 15.72 -28.00
C SER A 137 0.56 16.19 -27.32
N PRO A 138 -0.29 15.30 -26.74
CA PRO A 138 -1.44 15.75 -25.98
C PRO A 138 -1.13 16.29 -24.57
N ALA A 139 0.10 16.06 -24.05
CA ALA A 139 0.46 16.44 -22.70
C ALA A 139 0.58 17.95 -22.53
N LYS A 140 -0.10 18.50 -21.53
CA LYS A 140 -0.01 19.91 -21.10
C LYS A 140 1.19 20.14 -20.19
N ALA A 141 1.54 19.16 -19.37
CA ALA A 141 2.71 19.16 -18.51
C ALA A 141 3.16 17.74 -18.21
N VAL A 142 4.47 17.58 -18.00
CA VAL A 142 5.05 16.32 -17.51
C VAL A 142 5.92 16.62 -16.30
N LEU A 143 5.54 16.08 -15.15
CA LEU A 143 6.32 16.18 -13.91
C LEU A 143 7.19 14.93 -13.74
N TRP A 144 8.49 15.13 -13.64
CA TRP A 144 9.54 14.13 -13.47
C TRP A 144 9.98 14.04 -12.00
N CYS A 145 10.09 12.82 -11.47
CA CYS A 145 10.71 12.54 -10.17
C CYS A 145 11.80 11.47 -10.38
N PRO A 146 13.09 11.82 -10.27
CA PRO A 146 14.20 10.90 -10.57
C PRO A 146 14.40 9.80 -9.55
N SER A 147 13.97 10.00 -8.31
CA SER A 147 14.13 9.03 -7.21
C SER A 147 12.96 8.05 -7.06
N ASP A 148 11.94 8.16 -7.89
CA ASP A 148 10.85 7.18 -7.95
C ASP A 148 11.28 5.90 -8.69
N GLY A 149 10.43 4.86 -8.63
CA GLY A 149 10.72 3.61 -9.34
C GLY A 149 9.68 2.54 -9.06
N TYR A 150 10.13 1.29 -9.07
CA TYR A 150 9.30 0.13 -8.76
C TYR A 150 10.10 -0.97 -8.05
N LEU A 151 9.39 -1.92 -7.49
CA LEU A 151 9.96 -3.11 -6.83
C LEU A 151 9.03 -4.32 -7.01
N GLN A 152 9.52 -5.48 -6.55
CA GLN A 152 8.71 -6.69 -6.50
C GLN A 152 8.07 -6.82 -5.11
N PRO A 153 6.74 -6.76 -4.99
CA PRO A 153 6.07 -6.72 -3.68
C PRO A 153 6.35 -7.92 -2.78
N ASN A 154 6.45 -9.12 -3.36
CA ASN A 154 6.79 -10.33 -2.62
C ASN A 154 8.22 -10.27 -2.09
N ASP A 155 9.17 -9.88 -2.94
CA ASP A 155 10.58 -9.77 -2.56
C ASP A 155 10.77 -8.74 -1.46
N LEU A 156 10.02 -7.63 -1.50
CA LEU A 156 10.03 -6.62 -0.42
C LEU A 156 9.59 -7.23 0.92
N ALA A 157 8.47 -7.96 0.94
CA ALA A 157 7.98 -8.58 2.18
C ALA A 157 8.98 -9.61 2.72
N MET A 158 9.58 -10.41 1.83
CA MET A 158 10.61 -11.38 2.19
C MET A 158 11.90 -10.70 2.67
N ALA A 159 12.27 -9.57 2.07
CA ALA A 159 13.43 -8.79 2.50
C ALA A 159 13.25 -8.22 3.90
N TYR A 160 12.08 -7.67 4.23
CA TYR A 160 11.73 -7.26 5.59
C TYR A 160 11.79 -8.42 6.57
N ALA A 161 11.14 -9.54 6.23
CA ALA A 161 11.07 -10.73 7.07
C ALA A 161 12.47 -11.30 7.37
N HIS A 162 13.35 -11.34 6.37
CA HIS A 162 14.75 -11.79 6.53
C HIS A 162 15.49 -10.94 7.55
N ARG A 163 15.45 -9.62 7.39
CA ARG A 163 16.15 -8.68 8.29
C ARG A 163 15.58 -8.68 9.71
N ALA A 164 14.27 -8.83 9.84
CA ALA A 164 13.64 -8.94 11.14
C ALA A 164 14.09 -10.22 11.88
N ARG A 165 14.16 -11.36 11.17
CA ARG A 165 14.67 -12.62 11.73
C ARG A 165 16.14 -12.50 12.16
N GLN A 166 16.98 -11.84 11.39
CA GLN A 166 18.38 -11.60 11.76
C GLN A 166 18.51 -10.80 13.07
N LYS A 167 17.51 -9.98 13.39
CA LYS A 167 17.44 -9.20 14.62
C LYS A 167 16.70 -9.89 15.77
N GLY A 168 16.23 -11.12 15.57
CA GLY A 168 15.60 -11.94 16.61
C GLY A 168 14.08 -12.02 16.56
N ALA A 169 13.40 -11.34 15.63
CA ALA A 169 11.97 -11.47 15.49
C ALA A 169 11.56 -12.88 15.00
N HIS A 170 10.45 -13.37 15.51
CA HIS A 170 9.84 -14.62 15.07
C HIS A 170 8.71 -14.33 14.06
N LEU A 171 8.63 -15.12 12.99
CA LEU A 171 7.56 -15.04 12.01
C LEU A 171 6.99 -16.44 11.76
N ALA A 172 5.71 -16.62 12.12
CA ALA A 172 5.00 -17.88 11.99
C ALA A 172 3.92 -17.75 10.90
N THR A 173 3.90 -18.69 9.98
CA THR A 173 2.89 -18.84 8.92
C THR A 173 1.97 -20.03 9.23
N GLY A 174 0.76 -20.09 8.64
CA GLY A 174 -0.23 -21.10 8.96
C GLY A 174 -0.86 -20.92 10.35
N VAL A 175 -0.76 -19.72 10.94
CA VAL A 175 -1.28 -19.42 12.29
C VAL A 175 -2.32 -18.31 12.19
N ARG A 176 -3.60 -18.67 12.31
CA ARG A 176 -4.71 -17.72 12.30
C ARG A 176 -5.01 -17.23 13.70
N VAL A 177 -5.11 -15.89 13.86
CA VAL A 177 -5.63 -15.28 15.09
C VAL A 177 -7.16 -15.39 15.07
N GLU A 178 -7.72 -15.88 16.17
CA GLU A 178 -9.14 -16.17 16.36
C GLU A 178 -9.79 -15.28 17.42
N GLY A 179 -8.98 -14.66 18.28
CA GLY A 179 -9.45 -13.76 19.34
C GLY A 179 -8.34 -12.87 19.91
N ILE A 180 -8.73 -11.76 20.51
CA ILE A 180 -7.87 -10.88 21.29
C ILE A 180 -8.24 -11.04 22.76
N ARG A 181 -7.27 -11.40 23.59
CA ARG A 181 -7.45 -11.50 25.04
C ARG A 181 -7.26 -10.15 25.68
N MET A 182 -8.18 -9.79 26.56
CA MET A 182 -8.20 -8.49 27.21
C MET A 182 -8.56 -8.61 28.68
N GLU A 183 -7.86 -7.86 29.53
CA GLU A 183 -8.18 -7.71 30.94
C GLU A 183 -8.06 -6.24 31.35
N ASN A 184 -9.04 -5.72 32.07
CA ASN A 184 -9.02 -4.35 32.60
C ASN A 184 -8.71 -3.27 31.55
N GLY A 185 -9.25 -3.39 30.30
CA GLY A 185 -9.02 -2.43 29.23
C GLY A 185 -7.62 -2.50 28.59
N ARG A 186 -6.92 -3.62 28.75
CA ARG A 186 -5.59 -3.86 28.20
C ARG A 186 -5.54 -5.21 27.47
N VAL A 187 -4.77 -5.27 26.41
CA VAL A 187 -4.39 -6.54 25.75
C VAL A 187 -3.53 -7.38 26.70
N THR A 188 -3.80 -8.69 26.73
CA THR A 188 -3.04 -9.70 27.50
C THR A 188 -2.62 -10.90 26.64
N GLY A 189 -3.01 -10.94 25.38
CA GLY A 189 -2.64 -11.99 24.46
C GLY A 189 -3.59 -12.15 23.28
N VAL A 190 -3.34 -13.19 22.51
CA VAL A 190 -4.18 -13.62 21.39
C VAL A 190 -4.53 -15.11 21.50
N ASP A 191 -5.73 -15.47 21.04
CA ASP A 191 -6.11 -16.86 20.78
C ASP A 191 -5.83 -17.15 19.30
N THR A 192 -5.19 -18.28 19.03
CA THR A 192 -4.84 -18.67 17.66
C THR A 192 -5.28 -20.09 17.34
N SER A 193 -5.30 -20.46 16.08
CA SER A 193 -5.55 -21.82 15.61
C SER A 193 -4.55 -22.87 16.15
N GLN A 194 -3.44 -22.43 16.76
CA GLN A 194 -2.40 -23.30 17.33
C GLN A 194 -2.25 -23.16 18.85
N GLY A 195 -3.17 -22.44 19.50
CA GLY A 195 -3.17 -22.21 20.94
C GLY A 195 -3.06 -20.73 21.29
N ALA A 196 -3.01 -20.46 22.57
CA ALA A 196 -2.95 -19.11 23.09
C ALA A 196 -1.52 -18.60 23.19
N ILE A 197 -1.33 -17.30 22.91
CA ILE A 197 -0.04 -16.60 23.01
C ILE A 197 -0.26 -15.40 23.92
N ALA A 198 0.55 -15.29 24.99
CA ALA A 198 0.53 -14.11 25.84
C ALA A 198 1.31 -12.96 25.17
N CYS A 199 0.78 -11.73 25.26
CA CYS A 199 1.50 -10.54 24.78
C CYS A 199 0.95 -9.27 25.44
N ASP A 200 1.77 -8.22 25.49
CA ASP A 200 1.36 -6.91 26.02
C ASP A 200 0.82 -6.00 24.91
N THR A 201 1.19 -6.25 23.66
CA THR A 201 0.82 -5.44 22.51
C THR A 201 0.43 -6.30 21.31
N VAL A 202 -0.66 -5.93 20.68
CA VAL A 202 -1.12 -6.46 19.39
C VAL A 202 -1.12 -5.35 18.35
N ILE A 203 -0.48 -5.59 17.21
CA ILE A 203 -0.51 -4.67 16.06
C ILE A 203 -1.33 -5.30 14.96
N ASN A 204 -2.44 -4.67 14.61
CA ASN A 204 -3.33 -5.11 13.55
C ASN A 204 -2.84 -4.58 12.18
N ALA A 205 -2.16 -5.43 11.43
CA ALA A 205 -1.70 -5.20 10.06
C ALA A 205 -2.37 -6.18 9.05
N ALA A 206 -3.58 -6.63 9.37
CA ALA A 206 -4.26 -7.73 8.70
C ALA A 206 -4.91 -7.38 7.34
N GLY A 207 -4.58 -6.23 6.74
CA GLY A 207 -5.01 -5.86 5.38
C GLY A 207 -6.54 -5.91 5.22
N ALA A 208 -7.06 -6.74 4.31
CA ALA A 208 -8.49 -6.89 4.06
C ALA A 208 -9.25 -7.43 5.29
N HIS A 209 -8.55 -8.09 6.23
CA HIS A 209 -9.11 -8.62 7.47
C HIS A 209 -8.98 -7.66 8.67
N ALA A 210 -8.41 -6.46 8.47
CA ALA A 210 -8.13 -5.56 9.58
C ALA A 210 -9.39 -5.14 10.38
N TRP A 211 -10.54 -5.06 9.71
CA TRP A 211 -11.82 -4.83 10.38
C TRP A 211 -12.19 -5.99 11.34
N HIS A 212 -12.04 -7.24 10.88
CA HIS A 212 -12.36 -8.43 11.70
C HIS A 212 -11.47 -8.49 12.95
N VAL A 213 -10.18 -8.23 12.79
CA VAL A 213 -9.24 -8.21 13.91
C VAL A 213 -9.55 -7.04 14.88
N ALA A 214 -9.92 -5.87 14.37
CA ALA A 214 -10.37 -4.76 15.22
C ALA A 214 -11.65 -5.12 15.99
N LYS A 215 -12.61 -5.79 15.34
CA LYS A 215 -13.87 -6.26 15.99
C LYS A 215 -13.59 -7.26 17.11
N MET A 216 -12.57 -8.13 17.00
CA MET A 216 -12.16 -9.01 18.11
C MET A 216 -11.68 -8.21 19.34
N ALA A 217 -11.13 -7.02 19.12
CA ALA A 217 -10.72 -6.07 20.16
C ALA A 217 -11.87 -5.14 20.63
N GLY A 218 -13.10 -5.39 20.18
CA GLY A 218 -14.27 -4.57 20.49
C GLY A 218 -14.28 -3.21 19.81
N LEU A 219 -13.49 -3.04 18.73
CA LEU A 219 -13.39 -1.79 17.98
C LEU A 219 -14.02 -1.94 16.59
N GLU A 220 -14.91 -1.03 16.25
CA GLU A 220 -15.47 -0.95 14.89
C GLU A 220 -14.78 0.17 14.13
N LEU A 221 -14.06 -0.19 13.06
CA LEU A 221 -13.28 0.73 12.23
C LEU A 221 -13.73 0.63 10.78
N PRO A 222 -13.95 1.75 10.07
CA PRO A 222 -14.48 1.76 8.71
C PRO A 222 -13.38 1.44 7.68
N ILE A 223 -12.97 0.18 7.62
CA ILE A 223 -11.96 -0.31 6.68
C ILE A 223 -12.65 -1.24 5.67
N PHE A 224 -12.65 -0.85 4.41
CA PHE A 224 -13.37 -1.58 3.36
C PHE A 224 -12.41 -2.03 2.25
N PRO A 225 -12.38 -3.34 1.93
CA PRO A 225 -11.72 -3.83 0.74
C PRO A 225 -12.43 -3.31 -0.52
N VAL A 226 -11.67 -2.80 -1.48
CA VAL A 226 -12.17 -2.39 -2.80
C VAL A 226 -11.38 -3.14 -3.86
N ARG A 227 -12.07 -3.68 -4.87
CA ARG A 227 -11.43 -4.38 -5.97
C ARG A 227 -10.44 -3.46 -6.69
N HIS A 228 -9.28 -3.98 -7.00
CA HIS A 228 -8.31 -3.33 -7.87
C HIS A 228 -7.71 -4.33 -8.84
N GLU A 229 -7.65 -3.96 -10.10
CA GLU A 229 -7.17 -4.82 -11.17
C GLU A 229 -6.12 -4.11 -12.03
N TYR A 230 -5.22 -4.90 -12.61
CA TYR A 230 -4.33 -4.50 -13.67
C TYR A 230 -3.93 -5.72 -14.50
N PHE A 231 -3.45 -5.50 -15.71
CA PHE A 231 -2.91 -6.57 -16.52
C PHE A 231 -1.45 -6.35 -16.88
N VAL A 232 -0.78 -7.43 -17.23
CA VAL A 232 0.53 -7.44 -17.89
C VAL A 232 0.32 -7.97 -19.30
N SER A 233 0.78 -7.20 -20.28
CA SER A 233 0.66 -7.60 -21.68
C SER A 233 1.64 -8.73 -22.05
N VAL A 234 1.39 -9.39 -23.15
CA VAL A 234 2.46 -10.13 -23.86
C VAL A 234 3.57 -9.17 -24.28
N ASP A 235 4.65 -9.70 -24.86
CA ASP A 235 5.77 -8.89 -25.29
C ASP A 235 5.31 -7.73 -26.18
N ALA A 236 5.75 -6.53 -25.85
CA ALA A 236 5.46 -5.30 -26.57
C ALA A 236 6.75 -4.58 -26.93
N GLU A 237 6.79 -4.04 -28.17
CA GLU A 237 8.00 -3.42 -28.71
C GLU A 237 8.47 -2.26 -27.84
N GLY A 238 9.77 -2.25 -27.52
CA GLY A 238 10.43 -1.17 -26.80
C GLY A 238 10.25 -1.22 -25.28
N MET A 239 9.56 -2.21 -24.73
CA MET A 239 9.43 -2.35 -23.27
C MET A 239 10.74 -2.84 -22.67
N GLN A 240 11.32 -2.02 -21.81
CA GLN A 240 12.60 -2.28 -21.14
C GLN A 240 12.44 -2.00 -19.63
N PRO A 241 13.08 -2.78 -18.75
CA PRO A 241 12.99 -2.60 -17.30
C PRO A 241 13.47 -1.24 -16.79
N GLU A 242 14.26 -0.52 -17.58
CA GLU A 242 14.84 0.80 -17.27
C GLU A 242 13.87 1.95 -17.57
N LEU A 243 12.74 1.70 -18.24
CA LEU A 243 11.74 2.72 -18.49
C LEU A 243 11.16 3.24 -17.17
N PRO A 244 11.01 4.57 -17.02
CA PRO A 244 10.38 5.15 -15.83
C PRO A 244 8.96 4.61 -15.62
N VAL A 245 8.51 4.54 -14.38
CA VAL A 245 7.09 4.34 -14.13
C VAL A 245 6.30 5.56 -14.59
N MET A 246 5.06 5.38 -15.04
CA MET A 246 4.24 6.49 -15.52
C MET A 246 2.87 6.49 -14.85
N ARG A 247 2.34 7.70 -14.62
CA ARG A 247 0.98 7.94 -14.18
C ARG A 247 0.33 8.97 -15.07
N VAL A 248 -0.90 8.69 -15.51
CA VAL A 248 -1.72 9.57 -16.33
C VAL A 248 -3.03 9.83 -15.55
N PRO A 249 -3.02 10.77 -14.58
CA PRO A 249 -4.17 10.95 -13.68
C PRO A 249 -5.48 11.31 -14.38
N ASP A 250 -5.43 12.09 -15.47
CA ASP A 250 -6.63 12.46 -16.24
C ASP A 250 -7.27 11.26 -16.95
N ALA A 251 -6.48 10.24 -17.23
CA ALA A 251 -6.95 8.94 -17.74
C ALA A 251 -7.17 7.91 -16.63
N SER A 252 -6.98 8.28 -15.36
CA SER A 252 -7.01 7.40 -14.19
C SER A 252 -6.08 6.18 -14.28
N LEU A 253 -4.93 6.29 -14.96
CA LEU A 253 -4.04 5.19 -15.27
C LEU A 253 -2.67 5.31 -14.58
N TYR A 254 -2.07 4.14 -14.36
CA TYR A 254 -0.65 3.98 -14.08
C TYR A 254 -0.08 2.82 -14.90
N LEU A 255 1.22 2.89 -15.20
CA LEU A 255 1.88 1.88 -16.02
C LEU A 255 3.39 1.82 -15.75
N ARG A 256 3.99 0.70 -16.08
CA ARG A 256 5.43 0.46 -16.12
C ARG A 256 5.77 -0.70 -17.04
N ALA A 257 7.01 -0.81 -17.43
CA ALA A 257 7.48 -2.04 -18.07
C ALA A 257 7.48 -3.20 -17.05
N GLU A 258 7.09 -4.38 -17.51
CA GLU A 258 7.17 -5.62 -16.76
C GLU A 258 7.72 -6.71 -17.66
N ILE A 259 8.97 -7.13 -17.42
CA ILE A 259 9.73 -8.01 -18.30
C ILE A 259 9.80 -7.34 -19.70
N ASN A 260 9.22 -7.94 -20.73
CA ASN A 260 9.14 -7.39 -22.08
C ASN A 260 7.74 -6.84 -22.42
N GLY A 261 6.84 -6.78 -21.46
CA GLY A 261 5.46 -6.31 -21.62
C GLY A 261 5.19 -5.01 -20.91
N LEU A 262 3.99 -4.52 -21.09
CA LEU A 262 3.44 -3.38 -20.38
C LEU A 262 2.54 -3.84 -19.24
N LEU A 263 2.86 -3.44 -18.00
CA LEU A 263 1.91 -3.47 -16.88
C LEU A 263 1.07 -2.22 -16.99
N LEU A 264 -0.24 -2.38 -17.14
CA LEU A 264 -1.22 -1.30 -17.21
C LEU A 264 -2.36 -1.55 -16.24
N GLY A 265 -2.62 -0.59 -15.37
CA GLY A 265 -3.70 -0.58 -14.42
C GLY A 265 -4.25 0.82 -14.21
N GLY A 266 -5.36 0.90 -13.49
CA GLY A 266 -6.03 2.17 -13.28
C GLY A 266 -7.01 2.12 -12.13
N TRP A 267 -7.76 3.21 -11.99
CA TRP A 267 -8.77 3.41 -10.97
C TRP A 267 -10.12 3.57 -11.69
N GLU A 268 -10.71 2.42 -12.04
CA GLU A 268 -11.97 2.38 -12.78
C GLU A 268 -13.11 3.01 -11.99
N PRO A 269 -14.06 3.66 -12.66
CA PRO A 269 -15.30 4.07 -12.03
C PRO A 269 -16.16 2.85 -11.66
N GLU A 270 -17.01 2.98 -10.66
CA GLU A 270 -17.98 1.94 -10.25
C GLU A 270 -17.36 0.60 -9.81
N SER A 271 -16.17 0.65 -9.18
CA SER A 271 -15.49 -0.54 -8.66
C SER A 271 -16.33 -1.29 -7.62
N LEU A 272 -15.98 -2.54 -7.36
CA LEU A 272 -16.62 -3.36 -6.33
C LEU A 272 -15.98 -3.12 -4.97
N SER A 273 -16.77 -3.06 -3.91
CA SER A 273 -16.31 -3.05 -2.53
C SER A 273 -16.99 -4.14 -1.73
N LEU A 274 -16.27 -4.70 -0.76
CA LEU A 274 -16.80 -5.66 0.19
C LEU A 274 -17.20 -4.96 1.48
N ALA A 275 -18.36 -5.33 2.02
CA ALA A 275 -18.66 -5.08 3.40
C ALA A 275 -17.89 -6.08 4.28
N PRO A 276 -17.60 -5.74 5.54
CA PRO A 276 -16.91 -6.66 6.45
C PRO A 276 -17.62 -7.99 6.64
N ASP A 277 -18.97 -8.02 6.55
CA ASP A 277 -19.77 -9.23 6.72
C ASP A 277 -19.88 -10.07 5.42
N ASP A 278 -19.31 -9.63 4.30
CA ASP A 278 -19.31 -10.38 3.02
C ASP A 278 -18.36 -11.58 3.05
N PHE A 279 -17.47 -11.66 4.04
CA PHE A 279 -16.57 -12.80 4.25
C PHE A 279 -16.19 -12.92 5.74
N GLU A 280 -15.94 -14.15 6.20
CA GLU A 280 -15.60 -14.42 7.57
C GLU A 280 -14.11 -14.18 7.87
N ASN A 281 -13.80 -13.95 9.15
CA ASN A 281 -12.41 -13.88 9.58
C ASN A 281 -11.64 -15.16 9.23
N GLY A 282 -10.47 -14.96 8.63
CA GLY A 282 -9.58 -16.07 8.25
C GLY A 282 -9.95 -16.77 6.95
N GLN A 283 -11.10 -16.50 6.35
CA GLN A 283 -11.37 -16.91 4.98
C GLN A 283 -10.61 -16.02 3.99
N THR A 284 -10.26 -16.58 2.85
CA THR A 284 -9.80 -15.75 1.73
C THR A 284 -10.95 -14.87 1.28
N PRO A 285 -10.75 -13.55 1.09
CA PRO A 285 -11.78 -12.70 0.52
C PRO A 285 -12.32 -13.29 -0.79
N PRO A 286 -13.58 -13.03 -1.15
CA PRO A 286 -14.18 -13.59 -2.35
C PRO A 286 -13.28 -13.42 -3.58
N ARG A 287 -13.17 -14.49 -4.38
CA ARG A 287 -12.40 -14.43 -5.61
C ARG A 287 -13.02 -13.41 -6.55
N VAL A 288 -12.22 -12.49 -7.05
CA VAL A 288 -12.63 -11.58 -8.12
C VAL A 288 -12.55 -12.33 -9.45
N GLU A 289 -13.62 -12.33 -10.22
CA GLU A 289 -13.54 -12.73 -11.62
C GLU A 289 -12.85 -11.64 -12.44
N GLU A 290 -12.27 -12.04 -13.57
CA GLU A 290 -11.59 -11.09 -14.46
C GLU A 290 -12.63 -10.18 -15.14
N ASP A 291 -12.44 -8.88 -15.00
CA ASP A 291 -13.32 -7.88 -15.58
C ASP A 291 -12.71 -7.35 -16.89
N TRP A 292 -13.10 -7.99 -17.99
CA TRP A 292 -12.60 -7.64 -19.32
C TRP A 292 -13.09 -6.27 -19.81
N ASP A 293 -14.22 -5.78 -19.29
CA ASP A 293 -14.69 -4.42 -19.61
C ASP A 293 -13.76 -3.38 -18.96
N VAL A 294 -13.28 -3.63 -17.75
CA VAL A 294 -12.26 -2.79 -17.10
C VAL A 294 -10.94 -2.83 -17.87
N MET A 295 -10.50 -4.00 -18.32
CA MET A 295 -9.28 -4.10 -19.15
C MET A 295 -9.44 -3.34 -20.48
N GLY A 296 -10.59 -3.46 -21.14
CA GLY A 296 -10.92 -2.70 -22.34
C GLY A 296 -10.92 -1.20 -22.09
N TRP A 297 -11.48 -0.77 -20.96
CA TRP A 297 -11.47 0.62 -20.55
C TRP A 297 -10.06 1.17 -20.36
N PHE A 298 -9.13 0.42 -19.73
CA PHE A 298 -7.72 0.85 -19.61
C PHE A 298 -7.08 1.07 -20.98
N ILE A 299 -7.35 0.18 -21.95
CA ILE A 299 -6.85 0.30 -23.32
C ILE A 299 -7.39 1.56 -24.01
N GLU A 300 -8.69 1.85 -23.88
CA GLU A 300 -9.29 3.05 -24.42
C GLU A 300 -8.68 4.32 -23.82
N GLN A 301 -8.47 4.33 -22.49
CA GLN A 301 -7.91 5.49 -21.81
C GLN A 301 -6.45 5.78 -22.18
N ILE A 302 -5.63 4.76 -22.47
CA ILE A 302 -4.22 4.96 -22.83
C ILE A 302 -4.00 5.22 -24.33
N ALA A 303 -4.97 4.89 -25.18
CA ALA A 303 -4.84 4.98 -26.64
C ALA A 303 -4.40 6.36 -27.16
N PRO A 304 -4.80 7.50 -26.57
CA PRO A 304 -4.32 8.82 -27.02
C PRO A 304 -2.80 9.02 -26.87
N LEU A 305 -2.17 8.32 -25.90
CA LEU A 305 -0.73 8.38 -25.65
C LEU A 305 0.03 7.20 -26.25
N TYR A 306 -0.64 6.09 -26.49
CA TYR A 306 -0.03 4.86 -27.00
C TYR A 306 -0.86 4.26 -28.13
N GLY A 307 -0.56 4.67 -29.37
CA GLY A 307 -1.33 4.28 -30.54
C GLY A 307 -1.40 2.78 -30.86
N LYS A 308 -0.52 1.96 -30.25
CA LYS A 308 -0.53 0.49 -30.33
C LYS A 308 -1.31 -0.16 -29.19
N ALA A 309 -2.04 0.60 -28.39
CA ALA A 309 -2.74 0.05 -27.20
C ALA A 309 -3.71 -1.08 -27.55
N ALA A 310 -4.45 -0.95 -28.66
CA ALA A 310 -5.39 -1.97 -29.12
C ALA A 310 -4.75 -3.28 -29.58
N ASP A 311 -3.45 -3.27 -29.87
CA ASP A 311 -2.68 -4.46 -30.29
C ASP A 311 -2.10 -5.24 -29.09
N LEU A 312 -2.26 -4.73 -27.86
CA LEU A 312 -1.75 -5.37 -26.66
C LEU A 312 -2.53 -6.65 -26.32
N GLY A 313 -1.87 -7.81 -26.48
CA GLY A 313 -2.40 -9.06 -25.95
C GLY A 313 -2.20 -9.13 -24.43
N VAL A 314 -3.13 -9.70 -23.70
CA VAL A 314 -3.04 -9.89 -22.25
C VAL A 314 -2.31 -11.21 -21.93
N ARG A 315 -1.24 -11.14 -21.11
CA ARG A 315 -0.53 -12.31 -20.56
C ARG A 315 -1.13 -12.74 -19.24
N SER A 316 -1.38 -11.80 -18.35
CA SER A 316 -1.88 -12.06 -16.99
C SER A 316 -2.69 -10.89 -16.48
N ILE A 317 -3.76 -11.18 -15.73
CA ILE A 317 -4.54 -10.20 -14.98
C ILE A 317 -4.29 -10.43 -13.50
N PHE A 318 -3.96 -9.36 -12.78
CA PHE A 318 -3.79 -9.34 -11.34
C PHE A 318 -4.96 -8.59 -10.72
N LYS A 319 -5.45 -9.11 -9.62
CA LYS A 319 -6.62 -8.57 -8.93
C LYS A 319 -6.53 -8.83 -7.44
N GLY A 320 -6.91 -7.83 -6.65
CA GLY A 320 -6.78 -7.89 -5.21
C GLY A 320 -7.75 -6.95 -4.50
N TRP A 321 -7.68 -7.00 -3.19
CA TRP A 321 -8.53 -6.27 -2.27
C TRP A 321 -7.74 -5.29 -1.40
N PRO A 322 -7.14 -4.21 -1.96
CA PRO A 322 -6.60 -3.13 -1.14
C PRO A 322 -7.71 -2.50 -0.31
N THR A 323 -7.36 -2.04 0.90
CA THR A 323 -8.32 -1.45 1.82
C THR A 323 -8.37 0.05 1.71
N PHE A 324 -9.57 0.61 1.81
CA PHE A 324 -9.86 2.04 1.79
C PHE A 324 -10.63 2.46 3.02
N VAL A 325 -10.49 3.74 3.37
CA VAL A 325 -11.07 4.37 4.55
C VAL A 325 -11.85 5.61 4.09
N PRO A 326 -12.99 5.95 4.70
CA PRO A 326 -13.87 7.03 4.24
C PRO A 326 -13.24 8.41 4.11
N ASP A 327 -12.18 8.69 4.91
CA ASP A 327 -11.45 9.96 4.89
C ASP A 327 -10.15 9.91 4.07
N GLY A 328 -9.82 8.76 3.46
CA GLY A 328 -8.62 8.56 2.64
C GLY A 328 -7.30 8.63 3.41
N LYS A 329 -7.32 8.62 4.77
CA LYS A 329 -6.13 8.58 5.62
C LYS A 329 -5.86 7.18 6.10
N PHE A 330 -4.60 6.87 6.41
CA PHE A 330 -4.24 5.61 7.09
C PHE A 330 -4.86 5.55 8.48
N ILE A 331 -5.02 4.34 9.01
CA ILE A 331 -5.35 4.14 10.43
C ILE A 331 -4.10 3.58 11.10
N ILE A 332 -3.41 4.42 11.85
CA ILE A 332 -2.13 4.08 12.52
C ILE A 332 -2.19 4.59 13.96
N GLY A 333 -1.74 3.75 14.88
CA GLY A 333 -1.56 4.12 16.28
C GLY A 333 -2.40 3.31 17.25
N GLU A 334 -2.11 3.50 18.54
CA GLU A 334 -2.80 2.85 19.65
C GLU A 334 -4.21 3.45 19.82
N SER A 335 -5.19 2.58 20.11
CA SER A 335 -6.52 3.04 20.50
C SER A 335 -6.55 3.44 21.96
N SER A 336 -7.14 4.59 22.28
CA SER A 336 -7.36 5.03 23.67
C SER A 336 -8.36 4.13 24.42
N ARG A 337 -9.18 3.36 23.69
CA ARG A 337 -10.19 2.46 24.28
C ARG A 337 -9.62 1.11 24.71
N LEU A 338 -8.49 0.69 24.16
CA LEU A 338 -7.85 -0.58 24.49
C LEU A 338 -6.33 -0.43 24.46
N LYS A 339 -5.73 -0.33 25.63
CA LYS A 339 -4.28 -0.23 25.76
C LYS A 339 -3.59 -1.49 25.22
N GLY A 340 -2.53 -1.30 24.45
CA GLY A 340 -1.79 -2.37 23.79
C GLY A 340 -2.40 -2.84 22.48
N PHE A 341 -3.50 -2.21 21.98
CA PHE A 341 -4.01 -2.50 20.65
C PHE A 341 -3.69 -1.36 19.68
N VAL A 342 -2.85 -1.66 18.71
CA VAL A 342 -2.31 -0.72 17.73
C VAL A 342 -2.80 -1.05 16.34
N MET A 343 -3.19 -0.05 15.56
CA MET A 343 -3.58 -0.19 14.17
C MET A 343 -2.42 0.11 13.21
N ALA A 344 -2.34 -0.66 12.14
CA ALA A 344 -1.49 -0.43 10.97
C ALA A 344 -2.25 -0.84 9.70
N GLY A 345 -3.31 -0.10 9.37
CA GLY A 345 -4.26 -0.50 8.33
C GLY A 345 -4.88 0.66 7.56
N GLY A 346 -5.87 0.34 6.73
CA GLY A 346 -6.59 1.32 5.92
C GLY A 346 -5.65 2.05 4.96
N CYS A 347 -4.78 1.31 4.26
CA CYS A 347 -3.62 1.87 3.56
C CYS A 347 -3.96 2.59 2.24
N ASN A 348 -5.22 2.61 1.80
CA ASN A 348 -5.67 3.28 0.58
C ASN A 348 -4.72 3.01 -0.61
N ALA A 349 -4.47 1.72 -0.88
CA ALA A 349 -3.56 1.19 -1.91
C ALA A 349 -2.07 1.59 -1.79
N HIS A 350 -1.61 2.11 -0.63
CA HIS A 350 -0.20 2.43 -0.37
C HIS A 350 0.51 1.38 0.50
N GLY A 351 -0.09 0.22 0.74
CA GLY A 351 0.44 -0.81 1.64
C GLY A 351 1.78 -1.43 1.23
N VAL A 352 2.16 -1.33 -0.04
CA VAL A 352 3.49 -1.74 -0.54
C VAL A 352 4.41 -0.52 -0.62
N SER A 353 4.05 0.48 -1.42
CA SER A 353 4.91 1.65 -1.67
C SER A 353 5.20 2.51 -0.42
N GLY A 354 4.32 2.47 0.58
CA GLY A 354 4.46 3.20 1.84
C GLY A 354 4.84 2.35 3.05
N SER A 355 5.08 1.04 2.87
CA SER A 355 5.21 0.08 3.98
C SER A 355 6.27 0.44 5.02
N ALA A 356 7.44 0.90 4.61
CA ALA A 356 8.49 1.32 5.55
C ALA A 356 8.12 2.60 6.31
N GLY A 357 7.53 3.58 5.62
CA GLY A 357 7.03 4.80 6.25
C GLY A 357 5.87 4.55 7.21
N ILE A 358 4.95 3.64 6.85
CA ILE A 358 3.87 3.18 7.73
C ILE A 358 4.47 2.51 8.98
N GLY A 359 5.42 1.59 8.79
CA GLY A 359 6.11 0.93 9.90
C GLY A 359 6.82 1.92 10.84
N ARG A 360 7.49 2.95 10.28
CA ARG A 360 8.08 4.04 11.05
C ARG A 360 7.03 4.77 11.90
N HIS A 361 5.88 5.12 11.32
CA HIS A 361 4.82 5.83 12.06
C HIS A 361 4.15 4.96 13.11
N VAL A 362 4.07 3.63 12.92
CA VAL A 362 3.67 2.71 13.99
C VAL A 362 4.66 2.78 15.15
N VAL A 363 5.96 2.71 14.86
CA VAL A 363 7.01 2.84 15.88
C VAL A 363 6.93 4.19 16.60
N GLU A 364 6.79 5.28 15.85
CA GLU A 364 6.62 6.64 16.39
C GLU A 364 5.40 6.70 17.35
N SER A 365 4.25 6.16 16.93
CA SER A 365 3.04 6.18 17.76
C SER A 365 3.15 5.36 19.05
N MET A 366 4.02 4.35 19.07
CA MET A 366 4.18 3.45 20.22
C MET A 366 5.29 3.86 21.18
N LEU A 367 6.39 4.40 20.65
CA LEU A 367 7.63 4.57 21.42
C LEU A 367 7.95 6.04 21.73
N GLU A 368 7.39 7.00 21.02
CA GLU A 368 7.61 8.42 21.30
C GLU A 368 6.56 8.94 22.29
N SER A 369 7.01 9.69 23.30
CA SER A 369 6.09 10.31 24.27
C SER A 369 5.19 11.36 23.65
N GLU A 370 5.65 12.00 22.57
CA GLU A 370 4.92 13.01 21.81
C GLU A 370 5.06 12.74 20.30
N PRO A 371 4.21 11.86 19.74
CA PRO A 371 4.17 11.63 18.31
C PRO A 371 3.84 12.92 17.54
N SER A 372 4.28 13.02 16.29
CA SER A 372 3.98 14.18 15.42
C SER A 372 2.46 14.39 15.25
N ASP A 373 2.07 15.62 14.94
CA ASP A 373 0.65 15.96 14.66
C ASP A 373 0.08 15.10 13.54
N TYR A 374 0.90 14.80 12.54
CA TYR A 374 0.50 13.91 11.46
C TYR A 374 0.15 12.52 11.98
N VAL A 375 1.03 11.88 12.75
CA VAL A 375 0.79 10.54 13.31
C VAL A 375 -0.42 10.55 14.24
N ARG A 376 -0.56 11.56 15.10
CA ARG A 376 -1.77 11.73 15.94
C ARG A 376 -3.05 11.82 15.10
N SER A 377 -3.00 12.48 13.94
CA SER A 377 -4.16 12.60 13.04
C SER A 377 -4.58 11.27 12.38
N LEU A 378 -3.73 10.25 12.45
CA LEU A 378 -3.98 8.92 11.91
C LEU A 378 -4.59 7.95 12.94
N SER A 379 -4.75 8.36 14.20
CA SER A 379 -5.30 7.54 15.28
C SER A 379 -6.63 6.89 14.90
N PRO A 380 -6.86 5.61 15.29
CA PRO A 380 -8.15 4.95 15.14
C PRO A 380 -9.29 5.68 15.88
N ASP A 381 -8.98 6.42 16.95
CA ASP A 381 -9.95 7.09 17.80
C ASP A 381 -10.82 8.11 17.06
N ARG A 382 -10.32 8.68 15.96
CA ARG A 382 -11.10 9.60 15.10
C ARG A 382 -12.38 8.98 14.51
N PHE A 383 -12.48 7.65 14.51
CA PHE A 383 -13.68 6.92 14.10
C PHE A 383 -14.47 6.33 15.27
N LEU A 384 -13.85 6.21 16.44
CA LEU A 384 -14.47 5.59 17.61
C LEU A 384 -15.31 6.58 18.42
N ASP A 385 -15.04 7.87 18.25
CA ASP A 385 -15.72 8.96 18.96
C ASP A 385 -16.94 9.50 18.20
N SER A 386 -17.20 9.00 17.00
CA SER A 386 -18.34 9.38 16.18
C SER A 386 -19.18 8.18 15.77
N GLU A 387 -20.50 8.33 15.75
CA GLU A 387 -21.37 7.35 15.10
C GLU A 387 -21.19 7.46 13.58
N TRP A 388 -21.00 6.32 12.92
CA TRP A 388 -20.95 6.25 11.48
C TRP A 388 -21.81 5.08 10.96
N ASN A 389 -22.45 5.30 9.80
CA ASN A 389 -23.25 4.29 9.14
C ASN A 389 -22.36 3.44 8.24
N ALA A 390 -22.43 2.12 8.35
CA ALA A 390 -21.57 1.19 7.61
C ALA A 390 -21.72 1.35 6.08
N ALA A 391 -22.94 1.46 5.57
CA ALA A 391 -23.19 1.61 4.13
C ALA A 391 -22.67 2.96 3.59
N GLU A 392 -22.87 4.05 4.33
CA GLU A 392 -22.34 5.36 3.96
C GLU A 392 -20.81 5.40 4.01
N ALA A 393 -20.21 4.77 5.02
CA ALA A 393 -18.77 4.70 5.17
C ALA A 393 -18.15 3.86 4.05
N GLN A 394 -18.77 2.72 3.69
CA GLN A 394 -18.37 1.90 2.55
C GLN A 394 -18.45 2.69 1.23
N ALA A 395 -19.54 3.39 0.98
CA ALA A 395 -19.70 4.23 -0.21
C ALA A 395 -18.64 5.33 -0.30
N LYS A 396 -18.31 5.99 0.84
CA LYS A 396 -17.24 6.99 0.91
C LYS A 396 -15.86 6.37 0.65
N ALA A 397 -15.55 5.21 1.25
CA ALA A 397 -14.29 4.51 1.03
C ALA A 397 -14.13 4.07 -0.44
N LYS A 398 -15.20 3.53 -1.04
CA LYS A 398 -15.27 3.23 -2.48
C LYS A 398 -15.03 4.48 -3.32
N ARG A 399 -15.63 5.62 -2.94
CA ARG A 399 -15.41 6.90 -3.64
C ARG A 399 -13.96 7.37 -3.58
N ILE A 400 -13.22 7.12 -2.48
CA ILE A 400 -11.78 7.42 -2.40
C ILE A 400 -11.01 6.63 -3.46
N TYR A 401 -11.38 5.37 -3.74
CA TYR A 401 -10.82 4.59 -4.83
C TYR A 401 -11.15 5.19 -6.20
N GLU A 402 -12.43 5.36 -6.51
CA GLU A 402 -12.92 5.84 -7.81
C GLU A 402 -12.38 7.23 -8.18
N THR A 403 -12.09 8.06 -7.16
CA THR A 403 -11.53 9.42 -7.33
C THR A 403 -10.07 9.52 -6.91
N TYR A 404 -9.34 8.40 -6.98
CA TYR A 404 -7.94 8.35 -6.52
C TYR A 404 -7.05 9.40 -7.20
N TYR A 405 -7.29 9.65 -8.48
CA TYR A 405 -6.67 10.70 -9.28
C TYR A 405 -7.62 11.87 -9.55
N GLY A 406 -8.76 11.95 -8.86
CA GLY A 406 -9.67 13.09 -8.99
C GLY A 406 -8.98 14.41 -8.61
N LEU A 407 -9.29 15.47 -9.34
CA LEU A 407 -8.85 16.82 -8.98
C LEU A 407 -9.40 17.17 -7.59
N ARG A 408 -8.54 17.70 -6.73
CA ARG A 408 -8.92 18.19 -5.41
C ARG A 408 -9.12 19.68 -5.51
N HIS A 409 -10.37 20.10 -5.38
CA HIS A 409 -10.78 21.50 -5.31
C HIS A 409 -10.67 22.04 -3.90
#